data_fb241bee24f52ac66c3e4c5508f39818
#
_entry.id   fb241bee24f52ac66c3e4c5508f39818
#
_cell.length_a   1.000
_cell.length_b   1.000
_cell.length_c   1.000
_cell.angle_alpha   90.00
_cell.angle_beta   90.00
_cell.angle_gamma   90.00
#
_symmetry.space_group_name_H-M   'P 1'
#
loop_
_entity.id
_entity.type
_entity.pdbx_description
1 polymer ?
#
loop_
_entity_poly.entity_id
_entity_poly.type
_entity_poly.pdbx_seq_one_letter_code
_entity_poly.pdbx_strand_id
1 'polypeptide(L)'
;MTYLTHSLLGCVVTMLAMLLPGMVNVTAAREYLRRGAVAAIRFNVGASVAVFIHAYIAIAFAGLLAREPAYINYLRQGAVLLFLALSAFFGLQAFRRQTIQASEQKGRPLLKGFLVSFFNLVNIPGMFVLTTVLRARGLLLFAAPYRLFYVAGTAVGAIAMLSLYTLAARRIAQTGPAFYQRLNAGLSGLFLLLALMQVGQLWG
;
A
#
# COMPACT_ATOMS: atom_id res chain seq x y z
N MET A 1 25.04 7.70 -5.28
CA MET A 1 24.04 7.12 -4.33
C MET A 1 24.45 5.69 -4.01
N THR A 2 24.43 5.31 -2.73
CA THR A 2 24.81 3.97 -2.28
C THR A 2 23.60 3.02 -2.28
N TYR A 3 23.85 1.72 -2.23
CA TYR A 3 22.78 0.71 -2.06
C TYR A 3 21.98 0.94 -0.77
N LEU A 4 22.66 1.35 0.29
CA LEU A 4 22.04 1.66 1.57
C LEU A 4 21.03 2.81 1.46
N THR A 5 21.35 3.88 0.71
CA THR A 5 20.40 4.99 0.51
C THR A 5 19.13 4.55 -0.19
N HIS A 6 19.22 3.63 -1.16
CA HIS A 6 18.02 3.07 -1.83
C HIS A 6 17.19 2.20 -0.90
N SER A 7 17.84 1.38 -0.05
CA SER A 7 17.13 0.58 0.95
C SER A 7 16.43 1.47 1.99
N LEU A 8 17.12 2.49 2.52
CA LEU A 8 16.52 3.45 3.44
C LEU A 8 15.36 4.23 2.79
N LEU A 9 15.52 4.63 1.54
CA LEU A 9 14.47 5.30 0.78
C LEU A 9 13.23 4.41 0.66
N GLY A 10 13.38 3.14 0.29
CA GLY A 10 12.28 2.18 0.23
C GLY A 10 11.59 1.99 1.59
N CYS A 11 12.39 1.90 2.65
CA CYS A 11 11.88 1.77 4.02
C CYS A 11 11.02 2.98 4.42
N VAL A 12 11.57 4.19 4.32
CA VAL A 12 10.88 5.43 4.73
C VAL A 12 9.62 5.66 3.90
N VAL A 13 9.72 5.50 2.57
CA VAL A 13 8.57 5.68 1.67
C VAL A 13 7.43 4.73 2.01
N THR A 14 7.75 3.46 2.30
CA THR A 14 6.73 2.48 2.67
C THR A 14 6.14 2.79 4.04
N MET A 15 6.93 3.19 5.01
CA MET A 15 6.41 3.62 6.31
C MET A 15 5.44 4.78 6.17
N LEU A 16 5.77 5.79 5.36
CA LEU A 16 4.90 6.94 5.09
C LEU A 16 3.62 6.52 4.35
N ALA A 17 3.73 5.66 3.34
CA ALA A 17 2.58 5.16 2.58
C ALA A 17 1.61 4.34 3.46
N MET A 18 2.13 3.61 4.45
CA MET A 18 1.36 2.80 5.39
C MET A 18 0.97 3.55 6.67
N LEU A 19 1.23 4.86 6.77
CA LEU A 19 0.91 5.65 7.95
C LEU A 19 -0.60 5.72 8.20
N LEU A 20 -1.41 5.74 7.15
CA LEU A 20 -2.86 5.70 7.27
C LEU A 20 -3.34 4.28 7.62
N PRO A 21 -4.23 4.15 8.61
CA PRO A 21 -4.73 2.86 9.06
C PRO A 21 -5.60 2.19 7.99
N GLY A 22 -5.01 1.29 7.22
CA GLY A 22 -5.69 0.44 6.24
C GLY A 22 -6.05 -0.94 6.81
N MET A 23 -6.71 -1.77 5.99
CA MET A 23 -7.16 -3.11 6.38
C MET A 23 -6.01 -4.00 6.88
N VAL A 24 -4.83 -3.93 6.24
CA VAL A 24 -3.66 -4.72 6.62
C VAL A 24 -3.17 -4.33 8.02
N ASN A 25 -3.03 -3.02 8.26
CA ASN A 25 -2.51 -2.48 9.52
C ASN A 25 -3.44 -2.81 10.70
N VAL A 26 -4.75 -2.64 10.49
CA VAL A 26 -5.77 -2.98 11.49
C VAL A 26 -5.81 -4.48 11.75
N THR A 27 -5.62 -5.30 10.72
CA THR A 27 -5.59 -6.77 10.88
C THR A 27 -4.35 -7.20 11.66
N ALA A 28 -3.17 -6.58 11.43
CA ALA A 28 -1.97 -6.82 12.22
C ALA A 28 -2.20 -6.54 13.72
N ALA A 29 -2.81 -5.39 14.03
CA ALA A 29 -3.17 -5.02 15.40
C ALA A 29 -4.13 -6.05 16.05
N ARG A 30 -5.12 -6.53 15.29
CA ARG A 30 -6.07 -7.55 15.76
C ARG A 30 -5.42 -8.91 15.97
N GLU A 31 -4.50 -9.34 15.11
CA GLU A 31 -3.74 -10.58 15.30
C GLU A 31 -2.97 -10.55 16.62
N TYR A 32 -2.37 -9.41 16.96
CA TYR A 32 -1.71 -9.23 18.24
C TYR A 32 -2.67 -9.37 19.43
N LEU A 33 -3.78 -8.66 19.41
CA LEU A 33 -4.74 -8.67 20.53
C LEU A 33 -5.38 -10.04 20.75
N ARG A 34 -5.54 -10.82 19.69
CA ARG A 34 -6.23 -12.14 19.75
C ARG A 34 -5.29 -13.30 19.99
N ARG A 35 -4.11 -13.27 19.39
CA ARG A 35 -3.21 -14.43 19.30
C ARG A 35 -1.81 -14.14 19.81
N GLY A 36 -1.57 -12.91 20.30
CA GLY A 36 -0.30 -12.49 20.90
C GLY A 36 0.77 -12.10 19.88
N ALA A 37 1.95 -11.76 20.41
CA ALA A 37 3.06 -11.18 19.65
C ALA A 37 3.58 -12.10 18.52
N VAL A 38 3.73 -13.39 18.80
CA VAL A 38 4.28 -14.34 17.80
C VAL A 38 3.38 -14.45 16.56
N ALA A 39 2.07 -14.47 16.75
CA ALA A 39 1.12 -14.49 15.63
C ALA A 39 1.17 -13.19 14.83
N ALA A 40 1.25 -12.04 15.50
CA ALA A 40 1.37 -10.74 14.85
C ALA A 40 2.68 -10.62 14.04
N ILE A 41 3.82 -11.05 14.60
CA ILE A 41 5.10 -11.05 13.88
C ILE A 41 5.01 -11.92 12.61
N ARG A 42 4.45 -13.13 12.71
CA ARG A 42 4.25 -14.00 11.54
C ARG A 42 3.34 -13.35 10.50
N PHE A 43 2.27 -12.68 10.92
CA PHE A 43 1.41 -11.92 10.04
C PHE A 43 2.17 -10.79 9.35
N ASN A 44 2.93 -9.99 10.09
CA ASN A 44 3.71 -8.87 9.58
C ASN A 44 4.74 -9.33 8.55
N VAL A 45 5.44 -10.45 8.79
CA VAL A 45 6.37 -11.06 7.83
C VAL A 45 5.63 -11.48 6.55
N GLY A 46 4.50 -12.18 6.66
CA GLY A 46 3.70 -12.56 5.49
C GLY A 46 3.23 -11.35 4.69
N ALA A 47 2.74 -10.31 5.36
CA ALA A 47 2.31 -9.07 4.72
C ALA A 47 3.46 -8.34 4.02
N SER A 48 4.65 -8.32 4.61
CA SER A 48 5.82 -7.65 4.02
C SER A 48 6.33 -8.35 2.75
N VAL A 49 6.18 -9.68 2.66
CA VAL A 49 6.48 -10.42 1.42
C VAL A 49 5.56 -9.97 0.28
N ALA A 50 4.27 -9.77 0.55
CA ALA A 50 3.35 -9.24 -0.45
C ALA A 50 3.71 -7.80 -0.85
N VAL A 51 4.08 -6.94 0.10
CA VAL A 51 4.55 -5.56 -0.18
C VAL A 51 5.81 -5.58 -1.05
N PHE A 52 6.76 -6.47 -0.78
CA PHE A 52 7.94 -6.68 -1.61
C PHE A 52 7.56 -6.99 -3.06
N ILE A 53 6.63 -7.92 -3.27
CA ILE A 53 6.14 -8.30 -4.61
C ILE A 53 5.47 -7.11 -5.29
N HIS A 54 4.60 -6.38 -4.59
CA HIS A 54 3.93 -5.19 -5.15
C HIS A 54 4.93 -4.09 -5.54
N ALA A 55 5.92 -3.82 -4.70
CA ALA A 55 6.96 -2.84 -4.99
C ALA A 55 7.82 -3.27 -6.19
N TYR A 56 8.13 -4.57 -6.29
CA TYR A 56 8.87 -5.09 -7.43
C TYR A 56 8.09 -4.96 -8.74
N ILE A 57 6.80 -5.31 -8.74
CA ILE A 57 5.90 -5.11 -9.89
C ILE A 57 5.82 -3.63 -10.25
N ALA A 58 5.61 -2.75 -9.27
CA ALA A 58 5.48 -1.33 -9.49
C ALA A 58 6.74 -0.71 -10.11
N ILE A 59 7.94 -1.05 -9.60
CA ILE A 59 9.20 -0.51 -10.14
C ILE A 59 9.55 -1.11 -11.52
N ALA A 60 9.22 -2.39 -11.76
CA ALA A 60 9.41 -3.02 -13.06
C ALA A 60 8.53 -2.34 -14.11
N PHE A 61 7.27 -2.10 -13.77
CA PHE A 61 6.31 -1.43 -14.63
C PHE A 61 6.71 0.03 -14.90
N ALA A 62 7.10 0.78 -13.86
CA ALA A 62 7.63 2.13 -14.03
C ALA A 62 8.89 2.19 -14.92
N GLY A 63 9.72 1.14 -14.84
CA GLY A 63 10.90 1.00 -15.70
C GLY A 63 10.56 0.74 -17.17
N LEU A 64 9.54 -0.09 -17.42
CA LEU A 64 9.05 -0.36 -18.77
C LEU A 64 8.49 0.89 -19.44
N LEU A 65 7.65 1.64 -18.70
CA LEU A 65 7.06 2.86 -19.22
C LEU A 65 8.07 3.93 -19.59
N ALA A 66 9.13 4.02 -18.82
CA ALA A 66 10.17 5.01 -19.07
C ALA A 66 10.96 4.75 -20.35
N ARG A 67 10.88 3.53 -20.89
CA ARG A 67 11.53 3.15 -22.17
C ARG A 67 10.66 3.38 -23.38
N GLU A 68 9.34 3.34 -23.21
CA GLU A 68 8.36 3.39 -24.28
C GLU A 68 7.33 4.51 -24.05
N PRO A 69 7.62 5.75 -24.43
CA PRO A 69 6.72 6.89 -24.24
C PRO A 69 5.35 6.72 -24.89
N ALA A 70 5.27 5.90 -25.97
CA ALA A 70 4.01 5.63 -26.67
C ALA A 70 2.91 5.05 -25.75
N TYR A 71 3.30 4.33 -24.68
CA TYR A 71 2.33 3.76 -23.73
C TYR A 71 1.79 4.76 -22.70
N ILE A 72 2.33 5.99 -22.65
CA ILE A 72 1.92 6.98 -21.65
C ILE A 72 0.42 7.30 -21.77
N ASN A 73 -0.11 7.41 -22.98
CA ASN A 73 -1.53 7.72 -23.19
C ASN A 73 -2.45 6.56 -22.76
N TYR A 74 -2.10 5.33 -23.08
CA TYR A 74 -2.86 4.16 -22.62
C TYR A 74 -2.86 4.05 -21.09
N LEU A 75 -1.76 4.44 -20.45
CA LEU A 75 -1.65 4.43 -19.00
C LEU A 75 -2.44 5.55 -18.34
N ARG A 76 -2.48 6.73 -18.95
CA ARG A 76 -3.35 7.82 -18.48
C ARG A 76 -4.80 7.37 -18.49
N GLN A 77 -5.26 6.74 -19.59
CA GLN A 77 -6.61 6.16 -19.65
C GLN A 77 -6.83 5.07 -18.60
N GLY A 78 -5.87 4.15 -18.45
CA GLY A 78 -5.91 3.13 -17.41
C GLY A 78 -5.92 3.70 -16.00
N ALA A 79 -5.19 4.80 -15.75
CA ALA A 79 -5.17 5.49 -14.46
C ALA A 79 -6.53 6.12 -14.14
N VAL A 80 -7.22 6.72 -15.12
CA VAL A 80 -8.59 7.25 -14.93
C VAL A 80 -9.52 6.14 -14.47
N LEU A 81 -9.55 5.00 -15.20
CA LEU A 81 -10.40 3.87 -14.84
C LEU A 81 -10.07 3.31 -13.46
N LEU A 82 -8.78 3.19 -13.14
CA LEU A 82 -8.32 2.73 -11.84
C LEU A 82 -8.75 3.68 -10.72
N PHE A 83 -8.54 4.99 -10.88
CA PHE A 83 -8.93 5.96 -9.85
C PHE A 83 -10.43 6.03 -9.66
N LEU A 84 -11.23 5.91 -10.72
CA LEU A 84 -12.68 5.81 -10.61
C LEU A 84 -13.10 4.53 -9.88
N ALA A 85 -12.50 3.39 -10.21
CA ALA A 85 -12.76 2.13 -9.51
C ALA A 85 -12.40 2.19 -8.03
N LEU A 86 -11.24 2.79 -7.67
CA LEU A 86 -10.82 3.01 -6.29
C LEU A 86 -11.75 3.98 -5.56
N SER A 87 -12.16 5.07 -6.21
CA SER A 87 -13.12 6.02 -5.66
C SER A 87 -14.45 5.32 -5.33
N ALA A 88 -15.00 4.57 -6.27
CA ALA A 88 -16.21 3.78 -6.06
C ALA A 88 -16.05 2.74 -4.93
N PHE A 89 -14.93 2.02 -4.92
CA PHE A 89 -14.63 1.02 -3.89
C PHE A 89 -14.60 1.64 -2.47
N PHE A 90 -13.86 2.73 -2.29
CA PHE A 90 -13.79 3.42 -1.00
C PHE A 90 -15.10 4.12 -0.64
N GLY A 91 -15.82 4.66 -1.63
CA GLY A 91 -17.15 5.23 -1.43
C GLY A 91 -18.13 4.18 -0.89
N LEU A 92 -18.21 3.01 -1.53
CA LEU A 92 -19.02 1.89 -1.05
C LEU A 92 -18.62 1.43 0.35
N GLN A 93 -17.32 1.42 0.66
CA GLN A 93 -16.81 1.07 1.99
C GLN A 93 -17.17 2.12 3.05
N ALA A 94 -17.27 3.39 2.70
CA ALA A 94 -17.68 4.45 3.61
C ALA A 94 -19.15 4.29 4.05
N PHE A 95 -20.02 3.82 3.16
CA PHE A 95 -21.45 3.57 3.47
C PHE A 95 -21.69 2.22 4.17
N ARG A 96 -20.80 1.24 3.99
CA ARG A 96 -20.92 -0.03 4.69
C ARG A 96 -20.60 0.16 6.17
N ARG A 97 -21.54 -0.18 7.07
CA ARG A 97 -21.21 -0.37 8.48
C ARG A 97 -20.15 -1.48 8.54
N GLN A 98 -18.91 -1.11 8.81
CA GLN A 98 -17.89 -2.09 9.07
C GLN A 98 -18.22 -2.76 10.41
N THR A 99 -19.09 -3.75 10.36
CA THR A 99 -19.16 -4.72 11.44
C THR A 99 -17.80 -5.38 11.46
N ILE A 100 -17.08 -5.15 12.54
CA ILE A 100 -15.83 -5.81 12.84
C ILE A 100 -16.19 -7.27 13.17
N GLN A 101 -16.72 -8.00 12.18
CA GLN A 101 -16.96 -9.42 12.33
C GLN A 101 -15.61 -10.09 12.51
N ALA A 102 -15.48 -10.58 13.71
CA ALA A 102 -14.42 -11.45 14.10
C ALA A 102 -14.58 -12.79 13.37
N SER A 103 -14.21 -12.85 12.10
CA SER A 103 -14.05 -14.14 11.45
C SER A 103 -13.01 -14.93 12.24
N GLU A 104 -13.47 -15.98 12.90
CA GLU A 104 -12.62 -16.98 13.55
C GLU A 104 -11.88 -17.78 12.47
N GLN A 105 -11.01 -17.15 11.73
CA GLN A 105 -10.16 -17.91 10.83
C GLN A 105 -9.04 -18.55 11.66
N LYS A 106 -9.23 -19.82 12.00
CA LYS A 106 -8.18 -20.76 12.40
C LYS A 106 -7.22 -20.95 11.23
N GLY A 107 -6.40 -19.94 10.92
CA GLY A 107 -5.45 -19.95 9.81
C GLY A 107 -4.02 -19.72 10.31
N ARG A 108 -3.05 -20.00 9.46
CA ARG A 108 -1.63 -19.69 9.69
C ARG A 108 -1.43 -18.18 9.57
N PRO A 109 -0.99 -17.46 10.62
CA PRO A 109 -0.89 -15.99 10.59
C PRO A 109 -0.03 -15.46 9.43
N LEU A 110 1.04 -16.16 9.10
CA LEU A 110 1.92 -15.80 7.99
C LEU A 110 1.17 -15.79 6.64
N LEU A 111 0.45 -16.88 6.34
CA LEU A 111 -0.33 -16.98 5.09
C LEU A 111 -1.45 -15.94 5.06
N LYS A 112 -2.11 -15.71 6.20
CA LYS A 112 -3.14 -14.67 6.33
C LYS A 112 -2.57 -13.28 6.06
N GLY A 113 -1.39 -12.95 6.62
CA GLY A 113 -0.70 -11.69 6.38
C GLY A 113 -0.38 -11.51 4.90
N PHE A 114 0.18 -12.54 4.29
CA PHE A 114 0.47 -12.54 2.86
C PHE A 114 -0.80 -12.30 2.03
N LEU A 115 -1.86 -13.09 2.22
CA LEU A 115 -3.08 -12.99 1.43
C LEU A 115 -3.79 -11.64 1.61
N VAL A 116 -3.95 -11.16 2.84
CA VAL A 116 -4.61 -9.88 3.13
C VAL A 116 -3.84 -8.72 2.49
N SER A 117 -2.50 -8.76 2.52
CA SER A 117 -1.68 -7.74 1.88
C SER A 117 -1.63 -7.91 0.36
N PHE A 118 -1.55 -9.13 -0.14
CA PHE A 118 -1.46 -9.42 -1.58
C PHE A 118 -2.72 -8.98 -2.32
N PHE A 119 -3.89 -9.22 -1.75
CA PHE A 119 -5.17 -8.76 -2.32
C PHE A 119 -5.47 -7.29 -2.04
N ASN A 120 -4.60 -6.58 -1.31
CA ASN A 120 -4.69 -5.13 -1.18
C ASN A 120 -4.12 -4.44 -2.43
N LEU A 121 -4.86 -4.52 -3.52
CA LEU A 121 -4.44 -4.03 -4.84
C LEU A 121 -4.15 -2.53 -4.89
N VAL A 122 -4.61 -1.76 -3.88
CA VAL A 122 -4.32 -0.31 -3.77
C VAL A 122 -2.82 -0.04 -3.58
N ASN A 123 -2.07 -1.00 -3.05
CA ASN A 123 -0.63 -0.85 -2.85
C ASN A 123 0.13 -0.70 -4.18
N ILE A 124 -0.27 -1.40 -5.24
CA ILE A 124 0.46 -1.38 -6.53
C ILE A 124 0.44 0.01 -7.16
N PRO A 125 -0.73 0.67 -7.39
CA PRO A 125 -0.75 2.04 -7.91
C PRO A 125 -0.04 3.03 -7.01
N GLY A 126 -0.20 2.92 -5.69
CA GLY A 126 0.49 3.79 -4.73
C GLY A 126 2.01 3.69 -4.85
N MET A 127 2.54 2.47 -4.86
CA MET A 127 3.98 2.22 -5.04
C MET A 127 4.46 2.67 -6.43
N PHE A 128 3.65 2.49 -7.47
CA PHE A 128 3.97 2.96 -8.82
C PHE A 128 4.13 4.48 -8.88
N VAL A 129 3.19 5.23 -8.33
CA VAL A 129 3.26 6.71 -8.28
C VAL A 129 4.50 7.16 -7.52
N LEU A 130 4.73 6.60 -6.33
CA LEU A 130 5.88 6.95 -5.50
C LEU A 130 7.21 6.65 -6.20
N THR A 131 7.37 5.46 -6.79
CA THR A 131 8.59 5.10 -7.54
C THR A 131 8.83 5.99 -8.75
N THR A 132 7.77 6.38 -9.45
CA THR A 132 7.85 7.28 -10.61
C THR A 132 8.29 8.69 -10.19
N VAL A 133 7.71 9.23 -9.10
CA VAL A 133 8.10 10.53 -8.54
C VAL A 133 9.55 10.52 -8.06
N LEU A 134 9.97 9.48 -7.33
CA LEU A 134 11.35 9.36 -6.85
C LEU A 134 12.34 9.28 -8.00
N ARG A 135 12.00 8.57 -9.07
CA ARG A 135 12.83 8.54 -10.27
C ARG A 135 12.92 9.90 -10.95
N ALA A 136 11.78 10.57 -11.14
CA ALA A 136 11.73 11.90 -11.76
C ALA A 136 12.57 12.93 -10.99
N ARG A 137 12.69 12.76 -9.66
CA ARG A 137 13.54 13.57 -8.78
C ARG A 137 15.00 13.12 -8.75
N GLY A 138 15.39 12.10 -9.51
CA GLY A 138 16.75 11.55 -9.49
C GLY A 138 17.14 10.81 -8.20
N LEU A 139 16.17 10.53 -7.32
CA LEU A 139 16.40 9.89 -6.01
C LEU A 139 16.43 8.36 -6.11
N LEU A 140 15.90 7.77 -7.18
CA LEU A 140 15.81 6.34 -7.38
C LEU A 140 16.38 5.93 -8.73
N LEU A 141 17.40 5.07 -8.70
CA LEU A 141 18.00 4.46 -9.89
C LEU A 141 17.30 3.13 -10.20
N PHE A 142 16.94 2.92 -11.47
CA PHE A 142 16.26 1.70 -11.93
C PHE A 142 17.21 0.59 -12.38
N ALA A 143 18.52 0.79 -12.28
CA ALA A 143 19.51 -0.26 -12.50
C ALA A 143 19.29 -1.43 -11.52
N ALA A 144 19.52 -2.66 -11.98
CA ALA A 144 19.15 -3.88 -11.27
C ALA A 144 19.56 -3.93 -9.79
N PRO A 145 20.81 -3.63 -9.38
CA PRO A 145 21.16 -3.72 -7.96
C PRO A 145 20.41 -2.70 -7.11
N TYR A 146 20.32 -1.43 -7.54
CA TYR A 146 19.65 -0.37 -6.79
C TYR A 146 18.15 -0.64 -6.62
N ARG A 147 17.50 -1.18 -7.66
CA ARG A 147 16.12 -1.59 -7.65
C ARG A 147 15.83 -2.64 -6.57
N LEU A 148 16.69 -3.66 -6.47
CA LEU A 148 16.53 -4.72 -5.48
C LEU A 148 16.68 -4.21 -4.05
N PHE A 149 17.67 -3.33 -3.80
CA PHE A 149 17.85 -2.72 -2.49
C PHE A 149 16.68 -1.82 -2.10
N TYR A 150 16.12 -1.07 -3.03
CA TYR A 150 14.89 -0.29 -2.79
C TYR A 150 13.72 -1.20 -2.40
N VAL A 151 13.46 -2.24 -3.19
CA VAL A 151 12.35 -3.18 -2.94
C VAL A 151 12.54 -3.94 -1.62
N ALA A 152 13.77 -4.36 -1.28
CA ALA A 152 14.07 -4.93 0.03
C ALA A 152 13.78 -3.94 1.16
N GLY A 153 14.15 -2.68 0.97
CA GLY A 153 13.83 -1.60 1.91
C GLY A 153 12.32 -1.44 2.13
N THR A 154 11.49 -1.57 1.08
CA THR A 154 10.03 -1.49 1.24
C THR A 154 9.48 -2.60 2.14
N ALA A 155 10.02 -3.81 2.06
CA ALA A 155 9.61 -4.91 2.94
C ALA A 155 10.01 -4.63 4.40
N VAL A 156 11.20 -4.10 4.63
CA VAL A 156 11.65 -3.69 5.98
C VAL A 156 10.75 -2.59 6.53
N GLY A 157 10.42 -1.58 5.72
CA GLY A 157 9.50 -0.50 6.09
C GLY A 157 8.11 -1.01 6.43
N ALA A 158 7.61 -1.99 5.68
CA ALA A 158 6.33 -2.64 5.96
C ALA A 158 6.35 -3.39 7.30
N ILE A 159 7.40 -4.18 7.59
CA ILE A 159 7.55 -4.85 8.88
C ILE A 159 7.58 -3.82 10.02
N ALA A 160 8.40 -2.78 9.87
CA ALA A 160 8.53 -1.73 10.89
C ALA A 160 7.17 -1.07 11.17
N MET A 161 6.47 -0.62 10.12
CA MET A 161 5.19 0.05 10.28
C MET A 161 4.11 -0.86 10.85
N LEU A 162 3.98 -2.10 10.38
CA LEU A 162 3.05 -3.07 10.93
C LEU A 162 3.36 -3.41 12.39
N SER A 163 4.65 -3.43 12.77
CA SER A 163 5.04 -3.62 14.16
C SER A 163 4.64 -2.44 15.04
N LEU A 164 4.74 -1.20 14.54
CA LEU A 164 4.21 -0.02 15.24
C LEU A 164 2.69 -0.12 15.45
N TYR A 165 1.94 -0.56 14.43
CA TYR A 165 0.50 -0.81 14.57
C TYR A 165 0.20 -1.91 15.58
N THR A 166 1.04 -2.95 15.64
CA THR A 166 0.93 -4.03 16.63
C THR A 166 1.15 -3.50 18.05
N LEU A 167 2.14 -2.63 18.26
CA LEU A 167 2.40 -1.98 19.55
C LEU A 167 1.26 -1.03 19.95
N ALA A 168 0.68 -0.32 18.98
CA ALA A 168 -0.46 0.57 19.21
C ALA A 168 -1.82 -0.16 19.21
N ALA A 169 -1.85 -1.49 19.19
CA ALA A 169 -3.05 -2.29 18.95
C ALA A 169 -4.21 -1.97 19.91
N ARG A 170 -3.94 -1.73 21.19
CA ARG A 170 -4.98 -1.39 22.17
C ARG A 170 -5.67 -0.06 21.83
N ARG A 171 -4.91 0.95 21.40
CA ARG A 171 -5.45 2.26 20.99
C ARG A 171 -6.26 2.12 19.70
N ILE A 172 -5.77 1.35 18.75
CA ILE A 172 -6.45 1.09 17.47
C ILE A 172 -7.78 0.35 17.69
N ALA A 173 -7.83 -0.58 18.64
CA ALA A 173 -9.06 -1.31 18.98
C ALA A 173 -10.16 -0.38 19.52
N GLN A 174 -9.80 0.74 20.11
CA GLN A 174 -10.74 1.75 20.62
C GLN A 174 -11.25 2.70 19.52
N THR A 175 -10.64 2.64 18.32
CA THR A 175 -11.05 3.49 17.20
C THR A 175 -12.40 2.99 16.66
N GLY A 176 -13.38 3.85 16.78
CA GLY A 176 -14.76 3.53 16.39
C GLY A 176 -14.97 3.41 14.88
N PRO A 177 -16.07 2.78 14.43
CA PRO A 177 -16.39 2.61 13.01
C PRO A 177 -16.52 3.93 12.24
N ALA A 178 -16.93 5.01 12.91
CA ALA A 178 -17.05 6.33 12.30
C ALA A 178 -15.72 6.88 11.76
N PHE A 179 -14.60 6.57 12.41
CA PHE A 179 -13.28 6.97 11.92
C PHE A 179 -12.98 6.31 10.56
N TYR A 180 -13.22 5.00 10.44
CA TYR A 180 -12.97 4.28 9.19
C TYR A 180 -13.91 4.72 8.07
N GLN A 181 -15.16 5.07 8.39
CA GLN A 181 -16.11 5.62 7.42
C GLN A 181 -15.62 6.97 6.88
N ARG A 182 -15.17 7.88 7.75
CA ARG A 182 -14.61 9.18 7.35
C ARG A 182 -13.33 9.02 6.54
N LEU A 183 -12.45 8.09 6.94
CA LEU A 183 -11.23 7.79 6.19
C LEU A 183 -11.54 7.28 4.79
N ASN A 184 -12.46 6.33 4.66
CA ASN A 184 -12.87 5.79 3.36
C ASN A 184 -13.55 6.85 2.49
N ALA A 185 -14.40 7.72 3.07
CA ALA A 185 -15.00 8.86 2.36
C ALA A 185 -13.92 9.83 1.85
N GLY A 186 -12.92 10.16 2.67
CA GLY A 186 -11.80 10.99 2.28
C GLY A 186 -10.96 10.38 1.15
N LEU A 187 -10.68 9.08 1.23
CA LEU A 187 -9.97 8.35 0.17
C LEU A 187 -10.79 8.29 -1.13
N SER A 188 -12.11 8.08 -1.02
CA SER A 188 -13.01 8.14 -2.18
C SER A 188 -12.94 9.49 -2.88
N GLY A 189 -13.06 10.59 -2.12
CA GLY A 189 -12.94 11.95 -2.63
C GLY A 189 -11.58 12.24 -3.27
N LEU A 190 -10.49 11.78 -2.63
CA LEU A 190 -9.13 11.92 -3.17
C LEU A 190 -8.97 11.20 -4.51
N PHE A 191 -9.41 9.94 -4.61
CA PHE A 191 -9.31 9.19 -5.87
C PHE A 191 -10.21 9.77 -6.96
N LEU A 192 -11.39 10.32 -6.61
CA LEU A 192 -12.23 11.01 -7.55
C LEU A 192 -11.53 12.27 -8.09
N LEU A 193 -10.93 13.07 -7.22
CA LEU A 193 -10.16 14.25 -7.62
C LEU A 193 -9.00 13.87 -8.56
N LEU A 194 -8.25 12.82 -8.22
CA LEU A 194 -7.15 12.33 -9.08
C LEU A 194 -7.67 11.86 -10.44
N ALA A 195 -8.82 11.19 -10.50
CA ALA A 195 -9.46 10.80 -11.76
C ALA A 195 -9.82 12.01 -12.61
N LEU A 196 -10.46 13.01 -12.02
CA LEU A 196 -10.84 14.25 -12.73
C LEU A 196 -9.63 15.04 -13.24
N MET A 197 -8.57 15.15 -12.41
CA MET A 197 -7.31 15.77 -12.84
C MET A 197 -6.69 15.03 -14.03
N GLN A 198 -6.74 13.70 -14.02
CA GLN A 198 -6.19 12.90 -15.11
C GLN A 198 -7.02 13.00 -16.39
N VAL A 199 -8.34 13.11 -16.27
CA VAL A 199 -9.24 13.41 -17.41
C VAL A 199 -8.89 14.77 -18.02
N GLY A 200 -8.71 15.80 -17.18
CA GLY A 200 -8.32 17.12 -17.67
C GLY A 200 -7.00 17.12 -18.47
N GLN A 201 -6.04 16.25 -18.09
CA GLN A 201 -4.76 16.09 -18.82
C GLN A 201 -4.88 15.28 -20.12
N LEU A 202 -5.97 14.54 -20.34
CA LEU A 202 -6.22 13.82 -21.58
C LEU A 202 -6.86 14.70 -22.65
N TRP A 203 -7.56 15.77 -22.23
CA TRP A 203 -8.34 16.66 -23.11
C TRP A 203 -7.72 18.05 -23.29
N GLY A 204 -6.66 18.38 -22.55
CA GLY A 204 -5.89 19.62 -22.68
C GLY A 204 -4.51 19.36 -23.22
#